data_4c8ee5865b06f55178263570e5790bb7
#
_entry.id   4c8ee5865b06f55178263570e5790bb7
#
_cell.length_a   1.000
_cell.length_b   1.000
_cell.length_c   1.000
_cell.angle_alpha   90.00
_cell.angle_beta   90.00
_cell.angle_gamma   90.00
#
_symmetry.space_group_name_H-M   'P 1'
#
loop_
_entity.id
_entity.type
_entity.pdbx_description
1 polymer ?
#
loop_
_entity_poly.entity_id
_entity_poly.type
_entity_poly.pdbx_seq_one_letter_code
_entity_poly.pdbx_strand_id
1 'polypeptide(L)'
;MKKSLLLLLYPFSVPMLANEGYDAFSVRSGFLVPETSHFLFSYERTLSIDNSYSYFGELGAKYITTSHPDDYYWDLGMMYHHNLVRFKNGELKLTSEIHSGASEKQFFLGTGIGFEYNYTFRNGVVFVLHQTNQVNFFHNDTFKNGLLVGLKFPF
;
A
#
# COMPACT_ATOMS: atom_id res chain seq x y z
N MET A 1 -18.89 9.87 23.80
CA MET A 1 -17.67 9.19 23.33
C MET A 1 -17.87 7.83 22.62
N LYS A 2 -19.08 7.32 22.40
CA LYS A 2 -19.31 6.00 21.74
C LYS A 2 -19.59 6.03 20.22
N LYS A 3 -19.78 7.21 19.63
CA LYS A 3 -20.13 7.34 18.20
C LYS A 3 -18.91 7.43 17.25
N SER A 4 -17.74 7.81 17.76
CA SER A 4 -16.54 7.96 16.95
C SER A 4 -15.86 6.63 16.61
N LEU A 5 -16.08 5.59 17.41
CA LEU A 5 -15.51 4.26 17.16
C LEU A 5 -16.22 3.53 16.00
N LEU A 6 -17.49 3.84 15.78
CA LEU A 6 -18.27 3.25 14.67
C LEU A 6 -17.83 3.77 13.29
N LEU A 7 -17.33 5.01 13.21
CA LEU A 7 -16.83 5.58 11.95
C LEU A 7 -15.51 4.93 11.50
N LEU A 8 -14.70 4.46 12.43
CA LEU A 8 -13.44 3.76 12.14
C LEU A 8 -13.66 2.31 11.67
N LEU A 9 -14.80 1.71 12.01
CA LEU A 9 -15.14 0.35 11.57
C LEU A 9 -15.97 0.33 10.26
N TYR A 10 -16.45 1.47 9.80
CA TYR A 10 -17.26 1.56 8.60
C TYR A 10 -16.53 1.12 7.31
N PRO A 11 -15.21 1.38 7.13
CA PRO A 11 -14.49 0.85 5.97
C PRO A 11 -14.35 -0.68 5.98
N PHE A 12 -14.43 -1.32 7.15
CA PHE A 12 -14.36 -2.79 7.25
C PHE A 12 -15.70 -3.49 6.96
N SER A 13 -16.79 -2.73 6.87
CA SER A 13 -18.12 -3.24 6.59
C SER A 13 -18.61 -2.95 5.16
N VAL A 14 -17.73 -2.53 4.25
CA VAL A 14 -18.05 -2.41 2.82
C VAL A 14 -18.44 -3.78 2.28
N PRO A 15 -19.61 -3.94 1.67
CA PRO A 15 -20.31 -5.20 1.60
C PRO A 15 -19.59 -6.26 0.79
N MET A 16 -19.65 -7.47 1.30
CA MET A 16 -19.39 -8.76 0.64
C MET A 16 -20.28 -9.00 -0.60
N LEU A 17 -20.41 -8.04 -1.50
CA LEU A 17 -21.28 -8.13 -2.67
C LEU A 17 -20.51 -8.27 -3.99
N ALA A 18 -19.23 -8.61 -3.94
CA ALA A 18 -18.50 -8.95 -5.16
C ALA A 18 -18.53 -10.45 -5.38
N ASN A 19 -19.39 -10.90 -6.25
CA ASN A 19 -19.35 -12.22 -6.84
C ASN A 19 -18.08 -12.32 -7.72
N GLU A 20 -17.27 -13.38 -7.52
CA GLU A 20 -16.12 -13.77 -8.37
C GLU A 20 -14.80 -13.00 -8.22
N GLY A 21 -14.53 -12.34 -7.10
CA GLY A 21 -13.18 -11.80 -6.83
C GLY A 21 -12.31 -12.79 -6.05
N TYR A 22 -11.04 -12.87 -6.35
CA TYR A 22 -10.06 -13.51 -5.48
C TYR A 22 -9.52 -12.49 -4.49
N ASP A 23 -9.22 -12.98 -3.30
CA ASP A 23 -8.54 -12.24 -2.26
C ASP A 23 -7.03 -12.55 -2.32
N ALA A 24 -6.20 -11.63 -1.89
CA ALA A 24 -4.75 -11.83 -1.89
C ALA A 24 -4.07 -11.12 -0.72
N PHE A 25 -3.06 -11.77 -0.15
CA PHE A 25 -2.10 -11.11 0.73
C PHE A 25 -0.84 -10.72 -0.02
N SER A 26 -0.27 -9.55 0.29
CA SER A 26 1.04 -9.20 -0.23
C SER A 26 1.98 -8.68 0.83
N VAL A 27 3.26 -8.92 0.59
CA VAL A 27 4.38 -8.39 1.37
C VAL A 27 5.33 -7.73 0.39
N ARG A 28 5.67 -6.47 0.65
CA ARG A 28 6.55 -5.66 -0.19
C ARG A 28 7.61 -5.00 0.67
N SER A 29 8.77 -4.79 0.10
CA SER A 29 9.88 -4.07 0.74
C SER A 29 10.59 -3.21 -0.29
N GLY A 30 11.15 -2.10 0.14
CA GLY A 30 11.86 -1.20 -0.76
C GLY A 30 12.36 0.05 -0.07
N PHE A 31 12.57 1.09 -0.88
CA PHE A 31 13.07 2.37 -0.43
C PHE A 31 12.14 3.49 -0.88
N LEU A 32 11.91 4.43 0.03
CA LEU A 32 11.29 5.72 -0.25
C LEU A 32 12.36 6.81 -0.12
N VAL A 33 12.36 7.74 -1.05
CA VAL A 33 13.19 8.95 -0.97
C VAL A 33 12.39 10.04 -0.25
N PRO A 34 12.97 10.76 0.70
CA PRO A 34 14.34 10.65 1.18
C PRO A 34 14.56 9.49 2.18
N GLU A 35 15.61 8.71 1.93
CA GLU A 35 16.36 7.82 2.84
C GLU A 35 15.53 6.93 3.80
N THR A 36 14.42 6.35 3.33
CA THR A 36 13.56 5.54 4.18
C THR A 36 13.50 4.11 3.66
N SER A 37 13.91 3.14 4.46
CA SER A 37 13.58 1.74 4.22
C SER A 37 12.13 1.48 4.61
N HIS A 38 11.46 0.61 3.86
CA HIS A 38 10.02 0.52 3.88
C HIS A 38 9.53 -0.91 3.74
N PHE A 39 8.57 -1.30 4.55
CA PHE A 39 7.87 -2.57 4.49
C PHE A 39 6.38 -2.32 4.44
N LEU A 40 5.71 -2.96 3.48
CA LEU A 40 4.27 -2.85 3.29
C LEU A 40 3.66 -4.25 3.31
N PHE A 41 2.62 -4.41 4.12
CA PHE A 41 1.76 -5.59 4.17
C PHE A 41 0.37 -5.19 3.70
N SER A 42 -0.23 -5.93 2.79
CA SER A 42 -1.58 -5.62 2.36
C SER A 42 -2.45 -6.85 2.16
N TYR A 43 -3.75 -6.64 2.38
CA TYR A 43 -4.82 -7.52 1.97
C TYR A 43 -5.57 -6.86 0.82
N GLU A 44 -5.59 -7.48 -0.34
CA GLU A 44 -6.26 -6.99 -1.53
C GLU A 44 -7.51 -7.81 -1.81
N ARG A 45 -8.59 -7.13 -2.15
CA ARG A 45 -9.84 -7.71 -2.60
C ARG A 45 -10.20 -7.22 -3.98
N THR A 46 -10.39 -8.13 -4.89
CA THR A 46 -10.83 -7.84 -6.25
C THR A 46 -12.33 -7.51 -6.28
N LEU A 47 -12.70 -6.39 -6.86
CA LEU A 47 -14.11 -5.96 -7.02
C LEU A 47 -14.67 -6.32 -8.37
N SER A 48 -13.84 -6.18 -9.38
CA SER A 48 -14.18 -6.46 -10.78
C SER A 48 -12.93 -6.84 -11.53
N ILE A 49 -13.10 -7.20 -12.80
CA ILE A 49 -11.98 -7.58 -13.64
C ILE A 49 -10.88 -6.50 -13.70
N ASP A 50 -11.24 -5.21 -13.58
CA ASP A 50 -10.30 -4.09 -13.73
C ASP A 50 -9.99 -3.36 -12.43
N ASN A 51 -10.69 -3.69 -11.34
CA ASN A 51 -10.58 -2.89 -10.12
C ASN A 51 -10.45 -3.77 -8.88
N SER A 52 -9.56 -3.37 -7.99
CA SER A 52 -9.42 -3.97 -6.65
C SER A 52 -9.14 -2.91 -5.59
N TYR A 53 -9.39 -3.27 -4.34
CA TYR A 53 -8.95 -2.50 -3.16
C TYR A 53 -7.97 -3.31 -2.36
N SER A 54 -7.04 -2.63 -1.71
CA SER A 54 -6.28 -3.22 -0.63
C SER A 54 -6.34 -2.35 0.62
N TYR A 55 -6.33 -3.03 1.77
CA TYR A 55 -6.00 -2.43 3.05
C TYR A 55 -4.54 -2.74 3.31
N PHE A 56 -3.77 -1.77 3.73
CA PHE A 56 -2.36 -1.98 3.98
C PHE A 56 -1.91 -1.41 5.32
N GLY A 57 -0.89 -2.03 5.86
CA GLY A 57 -0.09 -1.50 6.96
C GLY A 57 1.34 -1.35 6.50
N GLU A 58 1.96 -0.29 6.93
CA GLU A 58 3.27 0.12 6.50
C GLU A 58 4.16 0.39 7.71
N LEU A 59 5.40 -0.08 7.63
CA LEU A 59 6.44 0.18 8.61
C LEU A 59 7.66 0.73 7.89
N GLY A 60 8.22 1.81 8.40
CA GLY A 60 9.41 2.40 7.82
C GLY A 60 10.42 2.89 8.84
N ALA A 61 11.66 2.97 8.42
CA ALA A 61 12.74 3.51 9.20
C ALA A 61 13.53 4.52 8.35
N LYS A 62 13.66 5.73 8.84
CA LYS A 62 14.41 6.81 8.20
C LYS A 62 15.85 6.80 8.66
N TYR A 63 16.77 6.87 7.71
CA TYR A 63 18.22 6.92 7.94
C TYR A 63 18.74 8.27 7.45
N ILE A 64 19.20 9.13 8.35
CA ILE A 64 19.87 10.39 8.03
C ILE A 64 21.40 10.19 8.05
N THR A 65 21.87 9.28 8.87
CA THR A 65 23.28 8.87 8.97
C THR A 65 23.42 7.35 8.94
N THR A 66 24.51 6.87 8.40
CA THR A 66 24.72 5.52 7.86
C THR A 66 24.68 4.35 8.84
N SER A 67 24.40 4.51 10.12
CA SER A 67 24.53 3.39 11.08
C SER A 67 23.32 3.10 11.95
N HIS A 68 22.45 4.04 12.19
CA HIS A 68 21.24 3.84 13.01
C HIS A 68 20.05 4.59 12.41
N PRO A 69 18.83 4.05 12.47
CA PRO A 69 17.63 4.78 12.06
C PRO A 69 17.37 5.95 13.01
N ASP A 70 17.11 7.13 12.44
CA ASP A 70 16.86 8.36 13.18
C ASP A 70 15.39 8.58 13.50
N ASP A 71 14.49 7.85 12.83
CA ASP A 71 13.05 7.89 13.07
C ASP A 71 12.40 6.60 12.55
N TYR A 72 11.38 6.14 13.26
CA TYR A 72 10.51 5.04 12.84
C TYR A 72 9.11 5.58 12.61
N TYR A 73 8.44 5.04 11.62
CA TYR A 73 7.03 5.35 11.41
C TYR A 73 6.23 4.09 11.11
N TRP A 74 4.96 4.20 11.36
CA TRP A 74 3.97 3.23 10.92
C TRP A 74 2.76 3.97 10.37
N ASP A 75 2.10 3.37 9.41
CA ASP A 75 0.82 3.85 8.95
C ASP A 75 -0.13 2.72 8.55
N LEU A 76 -1.39 3.09 8.38
CA LEU A 76 -2.46 2.26 7.90
C LEU A 76 -3.19 3.00 6.79
N GLY A 77 -3.58 2.30 5.75
CA GLY A 77 -4.23 2.93 4.63
C GLY A 77 -5.08 2.00 3.79
N MET A 78 -5.67 2.62 2.79
CA MET A 78 -6.40 1.96 1.73
C MET A 78 -5.79 2.35 0.39
N MET A 79 -5.70 1.38 -0.51
CA MET A 79 -5.21 1.59 -1.85
C MET A 79 -6.24 1.05 -2.84
N TYR A 80 -6.58 1.85 -3.82
CA TYR A 80 -7.38 1.46 -4.96
C TYR A 80 -6.47 1.16 -6.14
N HIS A 81 -6.74 0.05 -6.82
CA HIS A 81 -5.98 -0.40 -7.98
C HIS A 81 -6.90 -0.43 -9.21
N HIS A 82 -6.49 0.23 -10.27
CA HIS A 82 -7.16 0.21 -11.57
C HIS A 82 -6.24 -0.40 -12.62
N ASN A 83 -6.70 -1.43 -13.30
CA ASN A 83 -5.92 -2.12 -14.31
C ASN A 83 -5.86 -1.28 -15.60
N LEU A 84 -4.66 -0.93 -16.01
CA LEU A 84 -4.41 -0.16 -17.24
C LEU A 84 -4.20 -1.07 -18.45
N VAL A 85 -3.39 -2.11 -18.27
CA VAL A 85 -3.00 -3.03 -19.34
C VAL A 85 -2.81 -4.43 -18.79
N ARG A 86 -3.29 -5.42 -19.52
CA ARG A 86 -3.06 -6.84 -19.25
C ARG A 86 -2.20 -7.48 -20.32
N PHE A 87 -1.27 -8.31 -19.84
CA PHE A 87 -0.42 -9.16 -20.66
C PHE A 87 -0.77 -10.62 -20.38
N LYS A 88 -0.15 -11.54 -21.12
CA LYS A 88 -0.39 -12.98 -20.95
C LYS A 88 -0.20 -13.47 -19.49
N ASN A 89 0.85 -12.98 -18.81
CA ASN A 89 1.21 -13.40 -17.46
C ASN A 89 1.40 -12.20 -16.51
N GLY A 90 0.91 -11.03 -16.87
CA GLY A 90 1.11 -9.85 -16.05
C GLY A 90 0.07 -8.76 -16.29
N GLU A 91 0.07 -7.78 -15.43
CA GLU A 91 -0.79 -6.61 -15.51
C GLU A 91 -0.08 -5.36 -15.00
N LEU A 92 -0.42 -4.23 -15.57
CA LEU A 92 0.00 -2.92 -15.10
C LEU A 92 -1.22 -2.19 -14.52
N LYS A 93 -1.12 -1.78 -13.28
CA LYS A 93 -2.18 -1.08 -12.55
C LYS A 93 -1.75 0.35 -12.22
N LEU A 94 -2.70 1.27 -12.26
CA LEU A 94 -2.62 2.55 -11.60
C LEU A 94 -3.09 2.35 -10.15
N THR A 95 -2.35 2.88 -9.20
CA THR A 95 -2.71 2.86 -7.78
C THR A 95 -2.98 4.26 -7.28
N SER A 96 -3.97 4.39 -6.40
CA SER A 96 -4.20 5.60 -5.62
C SER A 96 -4.47 5.20 -4.18
N GLU A 97 -3.87 5.93 -3.23
CA GLU A 97 -3.91 5.57 -1.82
C GLU A 97 -4.24 6.76 -0.93
N ILE A 98 -4.82 6.44 0.21
CA ILE A 98 -4.96 7.32 1.35
C ILE A 98 -4.46 6.57 2.59
N HIS A 99 -3.70 7.24 3.43
CA HIS A 99 -3.14 6.64 4.63
C HIS A 99 -3.02 7.64 5.77
N SER A 100 -2.90 7.11 6.97
CA SER A 100 -2.64 7.88 8.18
C SER A 100 -1.75 7.09 9.11
N GLY A 101 -0.84 7.77 9.77
CA GLY A 101 0.12 7.12 10.63
C GLY A 101 0.80 8.08 11.58
N ALA A 102 1.82 7.57 12.23
CA ALA A 102 2.64 8.34 13.14
C ALA A 102 4.10 7.92 13.06
N SER A 103 4.98 8.89 13.21
CA SER A 103 6.38 8.67 13.57
C SER A 103 6.58 8.94 15.07
N GLU A 104 7.78 8.75 15.57
CA GLU A 104 8.10 9.09 16.96
C GLU A 104 7.80 10.56 17.31
N LYS A 105 7.80 11.43 16.32
CA LYS A 105 7.71 12.88 16.49
C LYS A 105 6.39 13.50 16.05
N GLN A 106 5.70 12.89 15.08
CA GLN A 106 4.59 13.53 14.39
C GLN A 106 3.55 12.53 13.92
N PHE A 107 2.29 12.96 13.96
CA PHE A 107 1.20 12.32 13.23
C PHE A 107 1.19 12.84 11.79
N PHE A 108 0.78 12.01 10.85
CA PHE A 108 0.58 12.42 9.45
C PHE A 108 -0.66 11.80 8.84
N LEU A 109 -1.18 12.50 7.85
CA LEU A 109 -2.20 12.04 6.91
C LEU A 109 -1.62 12.17 5.52
N GLY A 110 -1.80 11.16 4.69
CA GLY A 110 -1.21 11.17 3.36
C GLY A 110 -2.13 10.64 2.27
N THR A 111 -1.74 10.94 1.06
CA THR A 111 -2.30 10.40 -0.16
C THR A 111 -1.20 10.09 -1.14
N GLY A 112 -1.43 9.15 -2.03
CA GLY A 112 -0.44 8.78 -3.03
C GLY A 112 -1.04 8.31 -4.33
N ILE A 113 -0.20 8.32 -5.35
CA ILE A 113 -0.46 7.75 -6.67
C ILE A 113 0.76 6.99 -7.14
N GLY A 114 0.55 5.87 -7.82
CA GLY A 114 1.64 5.04 -8.26
C GLY A 114 1.28 4.11 -9.39
N PHE A 115 2.25 3.28 -9.76
CA PHE A 115 2.08 2.20 -10.74
C PHE A 115 2.51 0.89 -10.11
N GLU A 116 1.70 -0.13 -10.27
CA GLU A 116 1.98 -1.49 -9.83
C GLU A 116 2.05 -2.41 -11.03
N TYR A 117 3.19 -3.05 -11.22
CA TYR A 117 3.35 -4.14 -12.19
C TYR A 117 3.30 -5.47 -11.46
N ASN A 118 2.40 -6.35 -11.89
CA ASN A 118 2.21 -7.70 -11.38
C ASN A 118 2.61 -8.72 -12.45
N TYR A 119 3.40 -9.72 -12.05
CA TYR A 119 3.73 -10.86 -12.89
C TYR A 119 3.35 -12.15 -12.18
N THR A 120 2.43 -12.92 -12.77
CA THR A 120 1.93 -14.18 -12.21
C THR A 120 2.80 -15.35 -12.65
N PHE A 121 3.40 -16.03 -11.68
CA PHE A 121 4.13 -17.26 -11.90
C PHE A 121 3.17 -18.45 -12.13
N ARG A 122 3.71 -19.55 -12.65
CA ARG A 122 2.93 -20.78 -12.92
C ARG A 122 2.29 -21.41 -11.66
N ASN A 123 2.87 -21.17 -10.50
CA ASN A 123 2.37 -21.65 -9.20
C ASN A 123 1.30 -20.74 -8.58
N GLY A 124 0.87 -19.69 -9.29
CA GLY A 124 -0.14 -18.75 -8.81
C GLY A 124 0.41 -17.58 -7.96
N VAL A 125 1.65 -17.65 -7.50
CA VAL A 125 2.28 -16.53 -6.78
C VAL A 125 2.50 -15.37 -7.75
N VAL A 126 2.28 -14.15 -7.29
CA VAL A 126 2.44 -12.93 -8.09
C VAL A 126 3.63 -12.14 -7.60
N PHE A 127 4.59 -11.86 -8.48
CA PHE A 127 5.64 -10.87 -8.25
C PHE A 127 5.06 -9.47 -8.44
N VAL A 128 5.38 -8.57 -7.53
CA VAL A 128 4.90 -7.18 -7.51
C VAL A 128 6.07 -6.22 -7.57
N LEU A 129 6.01 -5.29 -8.49
CA LEU A 129 6.87 -4.11 -8.53
C LEU A 129 5.96 -2.89 -8.43
N HIS A 130 6.10 -2.11 -7.37
CA HIS A 130 5.23 -0.97 -7.07
C HIS A 130 6.07 0.30 -6.93
N GLN A 131 5.83 1.25 -7.82
CA GLN A 131 6.35 2.61 -7.73
C GLN A 131 5.25 3.48 -7.13
N THR A 132 5.57 4.23 -6.08
CA THR A 132 4.63 5.12 -5.40
C THR A 132 5.17 6.52 -5.25
N ASN A 133 4.28 7.50 -5.30
CA ASN A 133 4.53 8.90 -4.98
C ASN A 133 3.51 9.31 -3.93
N GLN A 134 3.98 9.67 -2.76
CA GLN A 134 3.15 10.01 -1.60
C GLN A 134 3.31 11.48 -1.24
N VAL A 135 2.23 12.08 -0.81
CA VAL A 135 2.20 13.42 -0.22
C VAL A 135 1.69 13.29 1.21
N ASN A 136 2.51 13.62 2.18
CA ASN A 136 2.19 13.57 3.59
C ASN A 136 1.93 14.97 4.13
N PHE A 137 0.76 15.16 4.72
CA PHE A 137 0.38 16.37 5.39
C PHE A 137 0.76 16.26 6.87
N PHE A 138 1.15 17.38 7.47
CA PHE A 138 1.57 17.47 8.88
C PHE A 138 2.85 16.72 9.23
N HIS A 139 3.66 16.40 8.24
CA HIS A 139 4.95 15.73 8.39
C HIS A 139 6.06 16.55 7.73
N ASN A 140 7.28 16.50 8.30
CA ASN A 140 8.42 17.23 7.74
C ASN A 140 8.79 16.74 6.33
N ASP A 141 8.64 15.45 6.06
CA ASP A 141 8.84 14.86 4.74
C ASP A 141 7.51 14.87 3.98
N THR A 142 7.17 15.99 3.39
CA THR A 142 5.91 16.18 2.66
C THR A 142 5.81 15.27 1.44
N PHE A 143 6.91 15.05 0.72
CA PHE A 143 6.93 14.21 -0.47
C PHE A 143 7.80 12.99 -0.26
N LYS A 144 7.26 11.82 -0.60
CA LYS A 144 8.00 10.57 -0.68
C LYS A 144 7.79 9.94 -2.05
N ASN A 145 8.87 9.47 -2.65
CA ASN A 145 8.85 8.71 -3.90
C ASN A 145 9.62 7.42 -3.68
N GLY A 146 9.07 6.31 -4.11
CA GLY A 146 9.73 5.04 -3.85
C GLY A 146 9.39 3.92 -4.80
N LEU A 147 10.19 2.88 -4.65
CA LEU A 147 10.06 1.63 -5.37
C LEU A 147 10.03 0.48 -4.37
N LEU A 148 8.98 -0.32 -4.45
CA LEU A 148 8.76 -1.49 -3.61
C LEU A 148 8.72 -2.74 -4.49
N VAL A 149 9.32 -3.79 -4.00
CA VAL A 149 9.33 -5.12 -4.62
C VAL A 149 8.74 -6.12 -3.65
N GLY A 150 7.94 -7.05 -4.12
CA GLY A 150 7.35 -8.03 -3.23
C GLY A 150 6.67 -9.19 -3.92
N LEU A 151 5.94 -9.93 -3.10
CA LEU A 151 5.15 -11.08 -3.51
C LEU A 151 3.71 -10.91 -3.04
N LYS A 152 2.78 -11.37 -3.88
CA LYS A 152 1.35 -11.43 -3.59
C LYS A 152 0.90 -12.89 -3.71
N PHE A 153 0.09 -13.31 -2.77
CA PHE A 153 -0.41 -14.69 -2.61
C PHE A 153 -1.93 -14.66 -2.72
N PRO A 154 -2.50 -14.96 -3.89
CA PRO A 154 -3.94 -15.13 -4.07
C PRO A 154 -4.46 -16.38 -3.37
N PHE A 155 -5.71 -16.34 -2.88
CA PHE A 155 -6.39 -17.48 -2.24
C PHE A 155 -7.91 -17.43 -2.43
#